data_6e84d1c1f947ee9db8fa1a17d8cb685e
#
_entry.id   6e84d1c1f947ee9db8fa1a17d8cb685e
#
_cell.length_a   1.000
_cell.length_b   1.000
_cell.length_c   1.000
_cell.angle_alpha   90.00
_cell.angle_beta   90.00
_cell.angle_gamma   90.00
#
_symmetry.space_group_name_H-M   'P 1'
#
loop_
_entity.id
_entity.type
_entity.pdbx_description
1 polymer ?
#
loop_
_entity_poly.entity_id
_entity_poly.type
_entity_poly.pdbx_seq_one_letter_code
_entity_poly.pdbx_strand_id
1 'polypeptide(L)' 'MLEKREYLGELDVRKDVSSLLESAFPIDERPPTKYFFKSLEKKENKLFAYYLNNTFIGFTFLCFYQDVCYIFFLAVQ' A
#
# COMPACT_ATOMS: atom_id res chain seq x y z
N MET A 1 -1.06 -5.91 19.34
CA MET A 1 -0.40 -4.62 19.17
C MET A 1 -0.43 -4.23 17.69
N LEU A 2 -0.78 -2.98 17.40
CA LEU A 2 -0.81 -2.48 16.03
C LEU A 2 0.60 -2.12 15.57
N GLU A 3 0.98 -2.62 14.39
CA GLU A 3 2.27 -2.36 13.80
C GLU A 3 2.10 -1.73 12.42
N LYS A 4 2.84 -0.65 12.14
CA LYS A 4 2.90 -0.01 10.84
C LYS A 4 4.27 -0.32 10.23
N ARG A 5 4.26 -0.91 9.03
CA ARG A 5 5.49 -1.26 8.30
C ARG A 5 5.55 -0.51 6.98
N GLU A 6 6.66 0.18 6.73
CA GLU A 6 6.90 0.75 5.42
C GLU A 6 7.34 -0.36 4.47
N TYR A 7 6.72 -0.43 3.29
CA TYR A 7 7.11 -1.42 2.29
C TYR A 7 8.44 -1.02 1.66
N LEU A 8 9.44 -1.90 1.77
CA LEU A 8 10.79 -1.68 1.23
C LEU A 8 11.19 -2.83 0.30
N GLY A 9 10.22 -3.56 -0.25
CA GLY A 9 10.47 -4.65 -1.18
C GLY A 9 10.23 -6.05 -0.64
N GLU A 10 9.73 -6.18 0.59
CA GLU A 10 9.49 -7.49 1.21
C GLU A 10 8.37 -8.23 0.46
N LEU A 11 8.63 -9.51 0.12
CA LEU A 11 7.69 -10.30 -0.66
C LEU A 11 6.39 -10.60 0.09
N ASP A 12 6.47 -10.83 1.39
CA ASP A 12 5.29 -11.13 2.22
C ASP A 12 4.35 -9.93 2.31
N VAL A 13 4.91 -8.72 2.50
CA VAL A 13 4.13 -7.49 2.52
C VAL A 13 3.50 -7.24 1.15
N ARG A 14 4.27 -7.43 0.07
CA ARG A 14 3.78 -7.24 -1.29
C ARG A 14 2.60 -8.16 -1.59
N LYS A 15 2.68 -9.41 -1.14
CA LYS A 15 1.61 -10.38 -1.35
C LYS A 15 0.33 -9.97 -0.62
N ASP A 16 0.45 -9.55 0.63
CA ASP A 16 -0.69 -9.13 1.43
C ASP A 16 -1.37 -7.90 0.82
N VAL A 17 -0.57 -6.89 0.47
CA VAL A 17 -1.09 -5.66 -0.14
C VAL A 17 -1.73 -5.93 -1.50
N SER A 18 -1.11 -6.78 -2.33
CA SER A 18 -1.65 -7.14 -3.64
C SER A 18 -3.02 -7.79 -3.53
N SER A 19 -3.17 -8.73 -2.60
CA SER A 19 -4.45 -9.42 -2.38
C SER A 19 -5.55 -8.44 -2.02
N LEU A 20 -5.27 -7.53 -1.08
CA LEU A 20 -6.27 -6.57 -0.64
C LEU A 20 -6.57 -5.54 -1.74
N LEU A 21 -5.54 -5.07 -2.44
CA LEU A 21 -5.72 -4.13 -3.55
C LEU A 21 -6.67 -4.70 -4.60
N GLU A 22 -6.46 -5.97 -4.98
CA GLU A 22 -7.25 -6.62 -6.00
C GLU A 22 -8.66 -6.94 -5.55
N SER A 23 -8.88 -7.15 -4.25
CA SER A 23 -10.23 -7.42 -3.73
C SER A 23 -11.00 -6.15 -3.39
N ALA A 24 -10.32 -5.09 -2.96
CA ALA A 24 -10.99 -3.88 -2.48
C ALA A 24 -11.32 -2.87 -3.59
N PHE A 25 -10.60 -2.91 -4.71
CA PHE A 25 -10.79 -1.96 -5.81
C PHE A 25 -11.11 -2.71 -7.11
N PRO A 26 -12.18 -2.31 -7.84
CA PRO A 26 -12.49 -2.93 -9.14
C PRO A 26 -11.34 -2.76 -10.13
N ILE A 27 -11.26 -3.69 -11.09
CA ILE A 27 -10.15 -3.73 -12.04
C ILE A 27 -10.04 -2.46 -12.88
N ASP A 28 -11.16 -1.81 -13.18
CA ASP A 28 -11.20 -0.56 -13.96
C ASP A 28 -10.99 0.69 -13.10
N GLU A 29 -10.88 0.53 -11.76
CA GLU A 29 -10.64 1.64 -10.84
C GLU A 29 -9.28 1.58 -10.17
N ARG A 30 -8.44 0.61 -10.56
CA ARG A 30 -7.10 0.47 -9.97
C ARG A 30 -6.07 0.30 -11.08
N PRO A 31 -4.82 0.75 -10.87
CA PRO A 31 -3.75 0.45 -11.82
C PRO A 31 -3.41 -1.04 -11.77
N PRO A 32 -2.84 -1.60 -12.84
CA PRO A 32 -2.28 -2.95 -12.77
C PRO A 32 -1.31 -3.06 -11.60
N THR A 33 -1.34 -4.19 -10.89
CA THR A 33 -0.58 -4.39 -9.66
C THR A 33 0.91 -4.08 -9.86
N LYS A 34 1.50 -4.50 -10.97
CA LYS A 34 2.91 -4.24 -11.22
C LYS A 34 3.24 -2.75 -11.33
N TYR A 35 2.33 -1.94 -11.88
CA TYR A 35 2.54 -0.49 -11.99
C TYR A 35 2.33 0.20 -10.65
N PHE A 36 1.41 -0.33 -9.83
CA PHE A 36 1.19 0.15 -8.48
C PHE A 36 2.50 0.09 -7.68
N PHE A 37 3.17 -1.08 -7.69
CA PHE A 37 4.42 -1.25 -6.97
C PHE A 37 5.59 -0.52 -7.64
N LYS A 38 5.59 -0.43 -8.98
CA LYS A 38 6.63 0.30 -9.70
C LYS A 38 6.63 1.79 -9.36
N SER A 39 5.46 2.36 -9.12
CA SER A 39 5.35 3.79 -8.78
C SER A 39 6.05 4.12 -7.45
N LEU A 40 6.32 3.12 -6.61
CA LEU A 40 7.05 3.31 -5.35
C LEU A 40 8.53 3.58 -5.55
N GLU A 41 9.05 3.46 -6.77
CA GLU A 41 10.41 3.86 -7.10
C GLU A 41 10.59 5.37 -6.98
N LYS A 42 9.50 6.14 -7.07
CA LYS A 42 9.54 7.59 -6.87
C LYS A 42 9.64 7.89 -5.38
N LYS A 43 10.53 8.82 -5.01
CA LYS A 43 10.80 9.16 -3.61
C LYS A 43 9.58 9.63 -2.86
N GLU A 44 8.70 10.36 -3.54
CA GLU A 44 7.51 10.96 -2.93
C GLU A 44 6.44 9.93 -2.59
N ASN A 45 6.52 8.72 -3.15
CA ASN A 45 5.52 7.69 -2.94
C ASN A 45 5.95 6.73 -1.84
N LYS A 46 5.03 6.43 -0.92
CA LYS A 46 5.26 5.53 0.21
C LYS A 46 4.09 4.59 0.36
N LEU A 47 4.38 3.35 0.72
CA LEU A 47 3.37 2.35 1.00
C LEU A 47 3.59 1.84 2.42
N PHE A 48 2.54 1.90 3.24
CA PHE A 48 2.58 1.38 4.60
C PHE A 48 1.57 0.26 4.74
N ALA A 49 1.99 -0.87 5.29
CA ALA A 49 1.12 -1.98 5.63
C ALA A 49 0.89 -2.01 7.13
N TYR A 50 -0.31 -2.35 7.54
CA TYR A 50 -0.69 -2.38 8.96
C TYR A 50 -0.99 -3.79 9.39
N TYR A 51 -0.46 -4.16 10.54
CA TYR A 51 -0.62 -5.49 11.12
C TYR A 51 -1.09 -5.37 12.56
N LEU A 52 -2.05 -6.21 12.91
CA LEU A 52 -2.52 -6.31 14.30
C LEU A 52 -2.23 -7.73 14.77
N ASN A 53 -1.35 -7.84 15.80
CA ASN A 53 -0.90 -9.13 16.32
C ASN A 53 -0.44 -10.07 15.21
N ASN A 54 0.41 -9.52 14.30
CA ASN A 54 0.99 -10.23 13.16
C ASN A 54 -0.01 -10.60 12.06
N THR A 55 -1.24 -10.08 12.11
CA THR A 55 -2.24 -10.29 11.07
C THR A 55 -2.38 -9.02 10.23
N PHE A 56 -2.24 -9.14 8.91
CA PHE A 56 -2.39 -8.02 8.00
C PHE A 56 -3.83 -7.50 8.03
N ILE A 57 -4.01 -6.19 8.25
CA ILE A 57 -5.34 -5.59 8.33
C ILE A 57 -5.60 -4.48 7.31
N GLY A 58 -4.57 -3.96 6.64
CA GLY A 58 -4.79 -2.91 5.66
C GLY A 58 -3.51 -2.25 5.21
N PHE A 59 -3.66 -1.29 4.29
CA PHE A 59 -2.52 -0.52 3.81
C PHE A 59 -2.94 0.92 3.45
N THR A 60 -1.93 1.81 3.38
CA THR A 60 -2.10 3.15 2.82
C THR A 60 -1.03 3.39 1.78
N PHE A 61 -1.42 4.00 0.65
CA PHE A 61 -0.49 4.46 -0.38
C PHE A 61 -0.50 5.98 -0.36
N LEU A 62 0.63 6.58 -0.02
CA LEU A 62 0.74 8.00 0.20
C LEU A 62 1.72 8.62 -0.80
N CYS A 63 1.44 9.86 -1.21
CA CYS A 63 2.37 10.65 -1.98
C CYS A 63 2.71 11.92 -1.19
N PHE A 64 3.99 12.12 -0.91
CA PHE A 64 4.48 13.30 -0.21
C PHE A 64 5.06 14.24 -1.26
N TYR A 65 4.40 15.38 -1.47
CA TYR A 65 4.85 16.37 -2.45
C TYR A 65 4.89 17.74 -1.79
N GLN A 66 6.08 18.36 -1.79
CA GLN A 66 6.36 19.58 -1.05
C GLN A 66 6.01 19.34 0.43
N ASP A 67 5.18 20.17 1.05
CA ASP A 67 4.80 19.99 2.44
C ASP A 67 3.42 19.34 2.59
N VAL A 68 2.90 18.70 1.53
CA VAL A 68 1.56 18.13 1.51
C VAL A 68 1.64 16.60 1.31
N CYS A 69 0.82 15.88 2.06
CA CYS A 69 0.69 14.43 1.92
C CYS A 69 -0.67 14.12 1.30
N TYR A 70 -0.66 13.40 0.17
CA TYR A 70 -1.87 12.95 -0.51
C TYR A 70 -2.07 11.47 -0.25
N ILE A 71 -3.29 11.08 0.12
CA ILE A 71 -3.66 9.68 0.28
C ILE A 71 -4.29 9.21 -1.03
N PHE A 72 -3.58 8.36 -1.79
CA PHE A 72 -4.09 7.85 -3.05
C PHE A 72 -4.96 6.60 -2.85
N PHE A 73 -4.54 5.71 -1.98
CA PHE A 73 -5.27 4.47 -1.71
C PHE A 73 -5.28 4.22 -0.22
N LEU A 74 -6.43 3.84 0.29
CA LEU A 74 -6.60 3.40 1.67
C LEU A 74 -7.55 2.21 1.64
N ALA A 75 -7.08 1.07 2.12
CA ALA A 75 -7.89 -0.13 2.15
C ALA A 75 -7.74 -0.81 3.50
N VAL A 76 -8.86 -1.34 4.01
CA VAL A 76 -8.91 -2.06 5.28
C VAL A 76 -9.61 -3.39 5.03
N GLN A 77 -9.02 -4.44 5.58
CA GLN A 77 -9.54 -5.78 5.46
C GLN A 77 -10.70 -6.05 6.41
#